data_ec802493cf9b8f9eb3d12753ba3ffc39
#
_entry.id   ec802493cf9b8f9eb3d12753ba3ffc39
#
_cell.length_a   1.000
_cell.length_b   1.000
_cell.length_c   1.000
_cell.angle_alpha   90.00
_cell.angle_beta   90.00
_cell.angle_gamma   90.00
#
_symmetry.space_group_name_H-M   'P 1'
#
loop_
_entity.id
_entity.type
_entity.pdbx_description
1 polymer ?
#
loop_
_entity_poly.entity_id
_entity_poly.type
_entity_poly.pdbx_seq_one_letter_code
_entity_poly.pdbx_strand_id
1 'polypeptide(L)'
;MEYKYTTTFQAPLISCEISEASLISKASLENLAPLVPDNIDYDENVDLMGVAFNAAVINQFNKNGDGMDTSTAIKYTDKFIHKPTNIEHDKQKIVGHIVSAGYSKFGSSELMGEEEVRAIKEPFNISLGAVLYKTINPNFTNLIKNSLDSESDKYQKVSASWEVGFNSYVLAVGSDKLSEARIISDPEEIAKLQGNLRSYGG
;
A
#
# COMPACT_ATOMS: atom_id res chain seq x y z
N MET A 1 -21.02 -4.76 -7.52
CA MET A 1 -21.19 -5.23 -6.12
C MET A 1 -21.05 -4.00 -5.25
N GLU A 2 -22.08 -3.63 -4.49
CA GLU A 2 -22.01 -2.52 -3.53
C GLU A 2 -21.49 -3.05 -2.20
N TYR A 3 -20.47 -2.39 -1.65
CA TYR A 3 -19.98 -2.64 -0.30
C TYR A 3 -20.72 -1.74 0.69
N LYS A 4 -20.95 -2.24 1.90
CA LYS A 4 -21.65 -1.50 2.95
C LYS A 4 -20.77 -0.38 3.52
N TYR A 5 -19.46 -0.61 3.54
CA TYR A 5 -18.46 0.31 4.07
C TYR A 5 -17.28 0.43 3.12
N THR A 6 -16.58 1.55 3.17
CA THR A 6 -15.29 1.77 2.48
C THR A 6 -14.32 2.47 3.42
N THR A 7 -13.04 2.17 3.29
CA THR A 7 -11.96 2.92 3.93
C THR A 7 -10.77 3.06 2.99
N THR A 8 -9.92 4.05 3.27
CA THR A 8 -8.75 4.37 2.46
C THR A 8 -7.50 4.25 3.30
N PHE A 9 -6.52 3.52 2.79
CA PHE A 9 -5.18 3.43 3.35
C PHE A 9 -4.22 4.26 2.51
N GLN A 10 -3.31 4.98 3.17
CA GLN A 10 -2.30 5.80 2.51
C GLN A 10 -0.92 5.48 3.07
N ALA A 11 0.06 5.41 2.18
CA ALA A 11 1.47 5.33 2.54
C ALA A 11 2.26 6.32 1.68
N PRO A 12 3.32 6.94 2.20
CA PRO A 12 4.24 7.71 1.37
C PRO A 12 4.75 6.81 0.24
N LEU A 13 4.80 7.34 -0.98
CA LEU A 13 5.37 6.59 -2.09
C LEU A 13 6.89 6.52 -1.89
N ILE A 14 7.33 5.36 -1.40
CA ILE A 14 8.73 4.95 -1.45
C ILE A 14 8.77 3.94 -2.57
N SER A 15 9.21 4.34 -3.76
CA SER A 15 9.23 3.46 -4.92
C SER A 15 10.63 3.34 -5.48
N CYS A 16 10.90 2.26 -6.19
CA CYS A 16 12.10 2.13 -7.00
C CYS A 16 11.71 2.17 -8.49
N GLU A 17 12.43 2.98 -9.25
CA GLU A 17 12.54 2.85 -10.70
C GLU A 17 13.82 2.08 -11.01
N ILE A 18 13.76 1.07 -11.85
CA ILE A 18 14.91 0.21 -12.19
C ILE A 18 15.77 0.82 -13.30
N SER A 19 15.62 2.06 -13.64
CA SER A 19 16.53 2.73 -14.57
C SER A 19 17.08 4.01 -13.96
N GLU A 20 18.35 3.99 -13.64
CA GLU A 20 19.16 5.07 -13.10
C GLU A 20 18.96 5.45 -11.63
N ALA A 21 20.06 5.29 -10.91
CA ALA A 21 20.28 5.55 -9.52
C ALA A 21 19.75 6.90 -9.01
N SER A 22 18.58 6.95 -8.46
CA SER A 22 18.19 8.03 -7.57
C SER A 22 18.28 7.61 -6.12
N LEU A 23 18.86 8.48 -5.33
CA LEU A 23 19.42 8.29 -3.99
C LEU A 23 18.40 8.33 -2.84
N ILE A 24 17.24 7.79 -3.00
CA ILE A 24 16.38 7.55 -1.82
C ILE A 24 16.95 6.32 -1.14
N SER A 25 17.23 6.43 0.16
CA SER A 25 18.01 5.42 0.89
C SER A 25 18.14 4.13 0.06
N LYS A 26 19.21 4.01 -0.70
CA LYS A 26 19.44 2.95 -1.69
C LYS A 26 18.95 1.58 -1.23
N ALA A 27 19.08 1.32 0.06
CA ALA A 27 18.67 0.07 0.70
C ALA A 27 17.16 -0.22 0.62
N SER A 28 16.27 0.78 0.81
CA SER A 28 14.82 0.53 0.78
C SER A 28 14.29 0.31 -0.63
N LEU A 29 14.92 0.94 -1.63
CA LEU A 29 14.57 0.77 -3.04
C LEU A 29 15.06 -0.57 -3.57
N GLU A 30 16.32 -0.92 -3.28
CA GLU A 30 16.90 -2.20 -3.67
C GLU A 30 16.12 -3.37 -3.06
N ASN A 31 15.60 -3.21 -1.84
CA ASN A 31 14.83 -4.23 -1.15
C ASN A 31 13.48 -4.53 -1.82
N LEU A 32 12.84 -3.56 -2.47
CA LEU A 32 11.58 -3.75 -3.19
C LEU A 32 11.76 -4.09 -4.67
N ALA A 33 12.96 -3.96 -5.22
CA ALA A 33 13.23 -4.22 -6.63
C ALA A 33 12.74 -5.60 -7.13
N PRO A 34 12.80 -6.69 -6.35
CA PRO A 34 12.28 -7.99 -6.78
C PRO A 34 10.77 -8.04 -7.03
N LEU A 35 10.01 -7.01 -6.61
CA LEU A 35 8.58 -6.91 -6.91
C LEU A 35 8.31 -6.33 -8.31
N VAL A 36 9.30 -5.70 -8.94
CA VAL A 36 9.17 -5.24 -10.32
C VAL A 36 9.47 -6.40 -11.26
N PRO A 37 8.65 -6.65 -12.30
CA PRO A 37 8.88 -7.74 -13.24
C PRO A 37 10.24 -7.61 -13.93
N ASP A 38 11.08 -8.63 -13.82
CA ASP A 38 12.38 -8.74 -14.48
C ASP A 38 12.30 -9.27 -15.92
N ASN A 39 11.14 -9.81 -16.30
CA ASN A 39 10.87 -10.29 -17.66
C ASN A 39 10.41 -9.18 -18.62
N ILE A 40 10.34 -7.94 -18.16
CA ILE A 40 10.09 -6.77 -18.99
C ILE A 40 11.41 -6.02 -19.16
N ASP A 41 11.88 -5.91 -20.41
CA ASP A 41 12.98 -5.02 -20.76
C ASP A 41 12.43 -3.58 -20.86
N TYR A 42 12.71 -2.76 -19.86
CA TYR A 42 12.23 -1.37 -19.80
C TYR A 42 13.01 -0.42 -20.70
N ASP A 43 14.19 -0.84 -21.21
CA ASP A 43 14.95 -0.06 -22.20
C ASP A 43 14.38 -0.26 -23.61
N GLU A 44 13.91 -1.47 -23.92
CA GLU A 44 13.18 -1.75 -25.17
C GLU A 44 11.73 -1.28 -25.10
N ASN A 45 11.06 -1.44 -23.96
CA ASN A 45 9.67 -1.04 -23.74
C ASN A 45 9.60 0.38 -23.15
N VAL A 46 10.07 1.36 -23.91
CA VAL A 46 10.22 2.78 -23.49
C VAL A 46 8.93 3.47 -23.04
N ASP A 47 7.79 2.90 -23.33
CA ASP A 47 6.46 3.34 -22.90
C ASP A 47 6.04 2.82 -21.53
N LEU A 48 6.82 1.92 -20.93
CA LEU A 48 6.59 1.35 -19.62
C LEU A 48 7.59 1.86 -18.58
N MET A 49 7.15 1.86 -17.32
CA MET A 49 7.97 2.18 -16.15
C MET A 49 7.62 1.22 -15.02
N GLY A 50 8.58 0.41 -14.57
CA GLY A 50 8.43 -0.44 -13.40
C GLY A 50 8.59 0.37 -12.12
N VAL A 51 7.70 0.17 -11.15
CA VAL A 51 7.77 0.78 -9.82
C VAL A 51 7.41 -0.23 -8.75
N ALA A 52 8.02 -0.12 -7.56
CA ALA A 52 7.60 -0.86 -6.38
C ALA A 52 7.45 0.09 -5.19
N PHE A 53 6.49 -0.21 -4.32
CA PHE A 53 6.16 0.67 -3.20
C PHE A 53 5.42 -0.06 -2.08
N ASN A 54 5.49 0.49 -0.87
CA ASN A 54 4.68 0.05 0.25
C ASN A 54 3.27 0.66 0.13
N ALA A 55 2.24 -0.18 0.16
CA ALA A 55 0.85 0.24 -0.02
C ALA A 55 0.11 0.43 1.31
N ALA A 56 0.42 -0.39 2.32
CA ALA A 56 -0.22 -0.32 3.64
C ALA A 56 0.70 -0.81 4.74
N VAL A 57 0.50 -0.31 5.94
CA VAL A 57 1.09 -0.88 7.17
C VAL A 57 0.03 -1.74 7.85
N ILE A 58 0.40 -2.98 8.14
CA ILE A 58 -0.44 -4.00 8.76
C ILE A 58 -0.12 -4.05 10.26
N ASN A 59 -1.06 -4.52 11.08
CA ASN A 59 -0.97 -4.56 12.55
C ASN A 59 -0.83 -3.17 13.20
N GLN A 60 -1.18 -2.12 12.47
CA GLN A 60 -1.16 -0.74 12.94
C GLN A 60 -2.44 -0.03 12.50
N PHE A 61 -2.92 0.91 13.31
CA PHE A 61 -4.03 1.79 12.93
C PHE A 61 -3.54 2.95 12.05
N ASN A 62 -4.31 3.29 11.04
CA ASN A 62 -4.13 4.50 10.26
C ASN A 62 -4.64 5.73 11.03
N LYS A 63 -4.55 6.92 10.42
CA LYS A 63 -5.02 8.18 11.03
C LYS A 63 -6.52 8.18 11.33
N ASN A 64 -7.31 7.39 10.61
CA ASN A 64 -8.75 7.28 10.81
C ASN A 64 -9.11 6.26 11.90
N GLY A 65 -8.13 5.55 12.45
CA GLY A 65 -8.36 4.48 13.41
C GLY A 65 -8.71 3.13 12.78
N ASP A 66 -8.58 3.00 11.45
CA ASP A 66 -8.78 1.72 10.76
C ASP A 66 -7.49 0.91 10.77
N GLY A 67 -7.60 -0.40 10.89
CA GLY A 67 -6.46 -1.31 10.87
C GLY A 67 -6.79 -2.61 10.14
N MET A 68 -5.75 -3.30 9.72
CA MET A 68 -5.84 -4.63 9.14
C MET A 68 -4.88 -5.56 9.89
N ASP A 69 -5.37 -6.73 10.28
CA ASP A 69 -4.56 -7.75 10.93
C ASP A 69 -3.81 -8.62 9.92
N THR A 70 -2.82 -9.38 10.42
CA THR A 70 -2.01 -10.30 9.61
C THR A 70 -2.85 -11.31 8.84
N SER A 71 -3.88 -11.89 9.45
CA SER A 71 -4.69 -12.93 8.80
C SER A 71 -5.49 -12.40 7.62
N THR A 72 -6.02 -11.20 7.77
CA THR A 72 -6.72 -10.47 6.71
C THR A 72 -5.77 -10.05 5.60
N ALA A 73 -4.58 -9.54 5.94
CA ALA A 73 -3.56 -9.18 4.96
C ALA A 73 -3.17 -10.40 4.10
N ILE A 74 -2.81 -11.52 4.70
CA ILE A 74 -2.45 -12.76 3.98
C ILE A 74 -3.56 -13.21 3.04
N LYS A 75 -4.81 -13.15 3.49
CA LYS A 75 -5.97 -13.58 2.69
C LYS A 75 -6.21 -12.73 1.45
N TYR A 76 -5.84 -11.44 1.49
CA TYR A 76 -6.25 -10.47 0.47
C TYR A 76 -5.10 -9.82 -0.30
N THR A 77 -3.83 -9.97 0.08
CA THR A 77 -2.70 -9.33 -0.60
C THR A 77 -2.63 -9.69 -2.08
N ASP A 78 -2.82 -10.95 -2.45
CA ASP A 78 -2.82 -11.37 -3.87
C ASP A 78 -3.93 -10.74 -4.71
N LYS A 79 -4.99 -10.20 -4.06
CA LYS A 79 -6.09 -9.53 -4.76
C LYS A 79 -5.73 -8.17 -5.32
N PHE A 80 -4.57 -7.62 -4.95
CA PHE A 80 -4.01 -6.43 -5.58
C PHE A 80 -3.52 -6.72 -7.00
N ILE A 81 -3.02 -7.93 -7.29
CA ILE A 81 -2.47 -8.29 -8.59
C ILE A 81 -3.54 -8.08 -9.68
N HIS A 82 -3.15 -7.47 -10.79
CA HIS A 82 -4.00 -7.05 -11.91
C HIS A 82 -4.99 -5.92 -11.62
N LYS A 83 -4.92 -5.28 -10.44
CA LYS A 83 -5.71 -4.07 -10.21
C LYS A 83 -5.11 -2.88 -10.95
N PRO A 84 -5.96 -2.03 -11.56
CA PRO A 84 -5.49 -0.80 -12.17
C PRO A 84 -4.94 0.16 -11.09
N THR A 85 -3.89 0.89 -11.45
CA THR A 85 -3.45 2.07 -10.72
C THR A 85 -4.08 3.30 -11.35
N ASN A 86 -4.52 4.25 -10.54
CA ASN A 86 -5.16 5.48 -10.98
C ASN A 86 -4.67 6.69 -10.16
N ILE A 87 -5.04 7.88 -10.61
CA ILE A 87 -4.74 9.13 -9.93
C ILE A 87 -5.97 9.53 -9.11
N GLU A 88 -5.77 9.79 -7.80
CA GLU A 88 -6.82 10.31 -6.88
C GLU A 88 -8.11 9.48 -6.89
N HIS A 89 -7.98 8.15 -6.97
CA HIS A 89 -9.10 7.21 -7.07
C HIS A 89 -10.07 7.45 -8.26
N ASP A 90 -9.67 8.27 -9.23
CA ASP A 90 -10.44 8.51 -10.43
C ASP A 90 -10.34 7.32 -11.40
N LYS A 91 -11.43 6.59 -11.55
CA LYS A 91 -11.53 5.38 -12.40
C LYS A 91 -11.31 5.67 -13.89
N GLN A 92 -11.35 6.92 -14.31
CA GLN A 92 -11.09 7.34 -15.69
C GLN A 92 -9.61 7.71 -15.93
N LYS A 93 -8.82 7.88 -14.85
CA LYS A 93 -7.40 8.25 -14.92
C LYS A 93 -6.49 7.07 -14.61
N ILE A 94 -6.61 6.00 -15.38
CA ILE A 94 -5.75 4.83 -15.24
C ILE A 94 -4.36 5.16 -15.75
N VAL A 95 -3.34 4.85 -14.96
CA VAL A 95 -1.93 5.15 -15.24
C VAL A 95 -1.04 3.92 -15.28
N GLY A 96 -1.57 2.76 -14.97
CA GLY A 96 -0.84 1.50 -14.95
C GLY A 96 -1.65 0.38 -14.30
N HIS A 97 -0.98 -0.67 -13.87
CA HIS A 97 -1.59 -1.77 -13.13
C HIS A 97 -0.58 -2.45 -12.19
N ILE A 98 -1.10 -3.12 -11.16
CA ILE A 98 -0.31 -3.91 -10.22
C ILE A 98 0.04 -5.25 -10.87
N VAL A 99 1.31 -5.64 -10.79
CA VAL A 99 1.85 -6.87 -11.39
C VAL A 99 2.32 -7.89 -10.36
N SER A 100 2.67 -7.42 -9.17
CA SER A 100 3.12 -8.27 -8.07
C SER A 100 2.67 -7.72 -6.72
N ALA A 101 2.62 -8.59 -5.72
CA ALA A 101 2.30 -8.23 -4.36
C ALA A 101 3.11 -9.13 -3.41
N GLY A 102 3.48 -8.58 -2.27
CA GLY A 102 4.24 -9.29 -1.24
C GLY A 102 4.25 -8.52 0.06
N TYR A 103 5.17 -8.88 0.92
CA TYR A 103 5.30 -8.27 2.24
C TYR A 103 6.72 -7.75 2.44
N SER A 104 6.86 -6.69 3.23
CA SER A 104 8.16 -6.19 3.64
C SER A 104 8.17 -5.73 5.10
N LYS A 105 9.35 -5.70 5.70
CA LYS A 105 9.56 -5.22 7.06
C LYS A 105 9.23 -3.73 7.15
N PHE A 106 8.52 -3.36 8.21
CA PHE A 106 8.25 -1.96 8.50
C PHE A 106 9.57 -1.21 8.76
N GLY A 107 9.75 -0.08 8.10
CA GLY A 107 10.93 0.78 8.23
C GLY A 107 12.09 0.44 7.28
N SER A 108 12.40 -0.83 7.02
CA SER A 108 13.52 -1.21 6.13
C SER A 108 13.09 -1.57 4.71
N SER A 109 11.82 -1.93 4.51
CA SER A 109 11.28 -2.47 3.25
C SER A 109 11.96 -3.76 2.76
N GLU A 110 12.71 -4.46 3.61
CA GLU A 110 13.25 -5.80 3.31
C GLU A 110 12.10 -6.78 3.11
N LEU A 111 12.11 -7.52 2.00
CA LEU A 111 11.04 -8.48 1.68
C LEU A 111 10.97 -9.60 2.70
N MET A 112 9.75 -10.04 2.98
CA MET A 112 9.41 -11.09 3.94
C MET A 112 8.65 -12.20 3.25
N GLY A 113 8.93 -13.43 3.65
CA GLY A 113 8.13 -14.60 3.26
C GLY A 113 6.82 -14.66 4.04
N GLU A 114 5.80 -15.31 3.47
CA GLU A 114 4.49 -15.44 4.11
C GLU A 114 4.57 -16.15 5.47
N GLU A 115 5.43 -17.16 5.62
CA GLU A 115 5.61 -17.87 6.90
C GLU A 115 6.19 -16.95 8.00
N GLU A 116 7.14 -16.06 7.63
CA GLU A 116 7.68 -15.05 8.52
C GLU A 116 6.58 -14.07 8.96
N VAL A 117 5.77 -13.62 8.00
CA VAL A 117 4.63 -12.73 8.26
C VAL A 117 3.60 -13.37 9.19
N ARG A 118 3.33 -14.67 9.04
CA ARG A 118 2.42 -15.41 9.94
C ARG A 118 2.89 -15.46 11.40
N ALA A 119 4.20 -15.41 11.61
CA ALA A 119 4.82 -15.55 12.92
C ALA A 119 4.92 -14.23 13.70
N ILE A 120 4.84 -13.07 13.03
CA ILE A 120 5.05 -11.77 13.68
C ILE A 120 3.72 -11.10 14.08
N LYS A 121 3.82 -10.24 15.11
CA LYS A 121 2.74 -9.37 15.58
C LYS A 121 3.09 -7.88 15.40
N GLU A 122 4.34 -7.61 15.11
CA GLU A 122 4.86 -6.28 14.84
C GLU A 122 4.29 -5.75 13.52
N PRO A 123 4.28 -4.43 13.33
CA PRO A 123 3.91 -3.83 12.05
C PRO A 123 4.80 -4.32 10.90
N PHE A 124 4.19 -4.59 9.75
CA PHE A 124 4.86 -4.88 8.49
C PHE A 124 4.09 -4.24 7.34
N ASN A 125 4.67 -4.22 6.14
CA ASN A 125 4.03 -3.62 4.98
C ASN A 125 3.44 -4.67 4.04
N ILE A 126 2.31 -4.34 3.41
CA ILE A 126 1.98 -4.87 2.08
C ILE A 126 2.75 -4.04 1.08
N SER A 127 3.54 -4.70 0.24
CA SER A 127 4.37 -4.08 -0.79
C SER A 127 3.96 -4.56 -2.16
N LEU A 128 3.87 -3.64 -3.12
CA LEU A 128 3.34 -3.89 -4.45
C LEU A 128 4.37 -3.50 -5.51
N GLY A 129 4.41 -4.29 -6.58
CA GLY A 129 5.05 -3.92 -7.82
C GLY A 129 4.00 -3.53 -8.86
N ALA A 130 4.29 -2.53 -9.65
CA ALA A 130 3.38 -2.03 -10.69
C ALA A 130 4.14 -1.66 -11.96
N VAL A 131 3.43 -1.69 -13.08
CA VAL A 131 3.86 -1.14 -14.36
C VAL A 131 3.03 0.09 -14.66
N LEU A 132 3.68 1.23 -14.88
CA LEU A 132 3.06 2.50 -15.25
C LEU A 132 3.23 2.77 -16.75
N TYR A 133 2.25 3.46 -17.35
CA TYR A 133 2.19 3.76 -18.79
C TYR A 133 2.73 5.17 -19.05
N LYS A 134 4.04 5.27 -19.40
CA LYS A 134 4.75 6.55 -19.59
C LYS A 134 4.16 7.41 -20.68
N THR A 135 3.83 6.81 -21.83
CA THR A 135 3.35 7.53 -23.02
C THR A 135 1.93 8.05 -22.83
N ILE A 136 1.09 7.36 -22.06
CA ILE A 136 -0.29 7.78 -21.79
C ILE A 136 -0.31 8.95 -20.78
N ASN A 137 0.56 8.91 -19.77
CA ASN A 137 0.60 9.88 -18.69
C ASN A 137 2.03 10.37 -18.37
N PRO A 138 2.70 11.04 -19.32
CA PRO A 138 4.11 11.44 -19.12
C PRO A 138 4.29 12.42 -17.96
N ASN A 139 3.32 13.31 -17.71
CA ASN A 139 3.38 14.24 -16.58
C ASN A 139 3.32 13.52 -15.24
N PHE A 140 2.52 12.46 -15.14
CA PHE A 140 2.41 11.67 -13.92
C PHE A 140 3.69 10.87 -13.67
N THR A 141 4.23 10.18 -14.67
CA THR A 141 5.47 9.43 -14.51
C THR A 141 6.66 10.34 -14.19
N ASN A 142 6.73 11.54 -14.78
CA ASN A 142 7.73 12.55 -14.40
C ASN A 142 7.51 13.06 -12.95
N LEU A 143 6.27 13.21 -12.49
CA LEU A 143 5.99 13.54 -11.10
C LEU A 143 6.49 12.44 -10.15
N ILE A 144 6.27 11.16 -10.49
CA ILE A 144 6.82 10.04 -9.73
C ILE A 144 8.34 10.12 -9.67
N LYS A 145 9.03 10.25 -10.81
CA LYS A 145 10.49 10.40 -10.87
C LYS A 145 10.99 11.54 -9.97
N ASN A 146 10.40 12.72 -10.10
CA ASN A 146 10.76 13.88 -9.28
C ASN A 146 10.47 13.67 -7.79
N SER A 147 9.43 12.90 -7.46
CA SER A 147 9.12 12.57 -6.07
C SER A 147 10.15 11.60 -5.44
N LEU A 148 10.91 10.90 -6.25
CA LEU A 148 11.96 9.97 -5.84
C LEU A 148 13.35 10.62 -5.80
N ASP A 149 13.52 11.74 -6.47
CA ASP A 149 14.77 12.49 -6.54
C ASP A 149 14.92 13.39 -5.31
N SER A 150 15.94 13.13 -4.47
CA SER A 150 16.21 13.89 -3.25
C SER A 150 16.55 15.37 -3.51
N GLU A 151 17.00 15.71 -4.70
CA GLU A 151 17.33 17.08 -5.10
C GLU A 151 16.10 17.83 -5.65
N SER A 152 14.98 17.13 -5.86
CA SER A 152 13.75 17.71 -6.37
C SER A 152 12.93 18.42 -5.31
N ASP A 153 12.33 19.57 -5.65
CA ASP A 153 11.32 20.24 -4.82
C ASP A 153 10.03 19.42 -4.65
N LYS A 154 9.88 18.35 -5.44
CA LYS A 154 8.78 17.36 -5.39
C LYS A 154 9.12 16.14 -4.57
N TYR A 155 10.30 16.06 -3.98
CA TYR A 155 10.72 14.90 -3.18
C TYR A 155 9.66 14.52 -2.13
N GLN A 156 9.28 13.25 -2.11
CA GLN A 156 8.28 12.68 -1.21
C GLN A 156 6.90 13.37 -1.23
N LYS A 157 6.51 14.02 -2.31
CA LYS A 157 5.20 14.69 -2.45
C LYS A 157 4.10 13.76 -2.97
N VAL A 158 4.45 12.56 -3.43
CA VAL A 158 3.47 11.57 -3.92
C VAL A 158 3.27 10.49 -2.86
N SER A 159 2.03 10.06 -2.69
CA SER A 159 1.64 8.98 -1.78
C SER A 159 0.92 7.88 -2.56
N ALA A 160 1.15 6.63 -2.19
CA ALA A 160 0.28 5.55 -2.60
C ALA A 160 -0.97 5.54 -1.71
N SER A 161 -2.13 5.31 -2.32
CA SER A 161 -3.40 5.20 -1.62
C SER A 161 -4.23 4.10 -2.25
N TRP A 162 -4.97 3.36 -1.45
CA TRP A 162 -5.92 2.37 -1.95
C TRP A 162 -7.20 2.40 -1.13
N GLU A 163 -8.29 2.12 -1.80
CA GLU A 163 -9.62 2.05 -1.21
C GLU A 163 -10.07 0.60 -1.12
N VAL A 164 -10.59 0.20 0.01
CA VAL A 164 -11.16 -1.12 0.24
C VAL A 164 -12.64 -1.01 0.63
N GLY A 165 -13.47 -1.79 -0.07
CA GLY A 165 -14.87 -1.97 0.31
C GLY A 165 -15.03 -3.27 1.11
N PHE A 166 -15.84 -3.23 2.17
CA PHE A 166 -16.11 -4.38 3.04
C PHE A 166 -17.55 -4.38 3.54
N ASN A 167 -18.03 -5.53 3.99
CA ASN A 167 -19.40 -5.71 4.46
C ASN A 167 -19.49 -5.92 5.97
N SER A 168 -18.39 -6.24 6.62
CA SER A 168 -18.30 -6.42 8.07
C SER A 168 -16.94 -5.98 8.59
N TYR A 169 -16.91 -5.60 9.84
CA TYR A 169 -15.70 -5.23 10.58
C TYR A 169 -15.83 -5.66 12.03
N VAL A 170 -14.71 -5.64 12.74
CA VAL A 170 -14.64 -5.83 14.19
C VAL A 170 -14.11 -4.56 14.83
N LEU A 171 -14.41 -4.33 16.10
CA LEU A 171 -13.81 -3.21 16.83
C LEU A 171 -12.59 -3.68 17.59
N ALA A 172 -11.56 -2.86 17.58
CA ALA A 172 -10.39 -3.00 18.41
C ALA A 172 -10.38 -1.88 19.45
N VAL A 173 -10.36 -2.22 20.74
CA VAL A 173 -10.52 -1.26 21.84
C VAL A 173 -9.45 -1.46 22.91
N GLY A 174 -9.10 -0.38 23.59
CA GLY A 174 -8.25 -0.41 24.79
C GLY A 174 -6.73 -0.34 24.53
N SER A 175 -6.28 -0.26 23.26
CA SER A 175 -4.88 -0.05 22.94
C SER A 175 -4.73 0.67 21.59
N ASP A 176 -3.64 1.44 21.44
CA ASP A 176 -3.22 2.01 20.16
C ASP A 176 -2.48 1.00 19.25
N LYS A 177 -2.16 -0.17 19.79
CA LYS A 177 -1.59 -1.28 19.04
C LYS A 177 -2.65 -2.35 18.77
N LEU A 178 -2.80 -2.71 17.50
CA LEU A 178 -3.79 -3.71 17.09
C LEU A 178 -3.55 -5.07 17.77
N SER A 179 -2.30 -5.47 17.96
CA SER A 179 -1.91 -6.74 18.60
C SER A 179 -2.23 -6.81 20.11
N GLU A 180 -2.48 -5.67 20.76
CA GLU A 180 -2.79 -5.56 22.20
C GLU A 180 -4.26 -5.20 22.45
N ALA A 181 -4.97 -4.79 21.40
CA ALA A 181 -6.35 -4.37 21.50
C ALA A 181 -7.30 -5.56 21.75
N ARG A 182 -8.33 -5.33 22.55
CA ARG A 182 -9.43 -6.27 22.70
C ARG A 182 -10.32 -6.21 21.46
N ILE A 183 -10.54 -7.34 20.81
CA ILE A 183 -11.40 -7.44 19.64
C ILE A 183 -12.84 -7.72 20.06
N ILE A 184 -13.77 -6.90 19.56
CA ILE A 184 -15.22 -7.03 19.73
C ILE A 184 -15.78 -7.41 18.36
N SER A 185 -16.41 -8.58 18.28
CA SER A 185 -17.02 -9.10 17.04
C SER A 185 -18.55 -9.25 17.15
N ASP A 186 -19.11 -9.06 18.32
CA ASP A 186 -20.57 -9.12 18.53
C ASP A 186 -21.26 -7.94 17.87
N PRO A 187 -22.22 -8.15 16.93
CA PRO A 187 -22.86 -7.07 16.18
C PRO A 187 -23.66 -6.09 17.05
N GLU A 188 -24.24 -6.55 18.17
CA GLU A 188 -25.00 -5.67 19.04
C GLU A 188 -24.09 -4.78 19.87
N GLU A 189 -22.94 -5.32 20.33
CA GLU A 189 -21.91 -4.53 21.01
C GLU A 189 -21.26 -3.53 20.04
N ILE A 190 -20.95 -3.95 18.81
CA ILE A 190 -20.46 -3.05 17.75
C ILE A 190 -21.41 -1.90 17.52
N ALA A 191 -22.72 -2.17 17.35
CA ALA A 191 -23.71 -1.14 17.10
C ALA A 191 -23.82 -0.10 18.24
N LYS A 192 -23.62 -0.52 19.49
CA LYS A 192 -23.64 0.38 20.66
C LYS A 192 -22.40 1.28 20.73
N LEU A 193 -21.27 0.80 20.24
CA LEU A 193 -19.98 1.50 20.34
C LEU A 193 -19.61 2.28 19.08
N GLN A 194 -20.33 2.08 17.98
CA GLN A 194 -20.00 2.64 16.66
C GLN A 194 -19.80 4.16 16.67
N GLY A 195 -20.60 4.91 17.44
CA GLY A 195 -20.49 6.37 17.56
C GLY A 195 -19.19 6.87 18.22
N ASN A 196 -18.45 5.99 18.89
CA ASN A 196 -17.20 6.32 19.58
C ASN A 196 -15.95 6.00 18.74
N LEU A 197 -16.12 5.55 17.49
CA LEU A 197 -15.00 5.23 16.60
C LEU A 197 -14.37 6.50 16.03
N ARG A 198 -13.05 6.50 15.85
CA ARG A 198 -12.32 7.62 15.19
C ARG A 198 -12.87 7.92 13.81
N SER A 199 -13.19 6.91 13.01
CA SER A 199 -13.79 7.03 11.68
C SER A 199 -15.16 7.72 11.68
N TYR A 200 -15.81 7.83 12.85
CA TYR A 200 -17.08 8.53 13.06
C TYR A 200 -16.95 9.79 13.93
N GLY A 201 -15.72 10.27 14.15
CA GLY A 201 -15.43 11.48 14.93
C GLY A 201 -15.39 11.26 16.45
N GLY A 202 -15.25 10.02 16.88
CA GLY A 202 -15.08 9.63 18.30
C GLY A 202 -13.66 9.81 18.83
#